data_838f6c1a0079b2d875e647f0eb81fab0
#
_entry.id   838f6c1a0079b2d875e647f0eb81fab0
#
_cell.length_a   1.000
_cell.length_b   1.000
_cell.length_c   1.000
_cell.angle_alpha   90.00
_cell.angle_beta   90.00
_cell.angle_gamma   90.00
#
_symmetry.space_group_name_H-M   'P 1'
#
loop_
_entity.id
_entity.type
_entity.pdbx_description
1 polymer ?
#
loop_
_entity_poly.entity_id
_entity_poly.type
_entity_poly.pdbx_seq_one_letter_code
_entity_poly.pdbx_strand_id
1 'polypeptide(L)'
;LLNKDRTVVNENANKDSDVFNTQRDLTAGIVGKSIGLKMLPPHVANAHQKGDIHYHDLDYSPYTPMTNCCLIDFDGMLKNGFKIGNAEVESPKSIQTATAQISQIIANVASSQYGGCSADRIDEVLAPYAKLNYQKHLKDAEQWVLPDKQEEYAWAKTKKDIYDAMQSLEYEINTLFTSNGQTPFTSLGFGLGTNRFEREIQKAILNIRIKGLGSEHRTAIFPKLIF
;
A
#
# COMPACT_ATOMS: atom_id res chain seq x y z
N LEU A 1 20.18 -19.94 -5.45
CA LEU A 1 18.79 -20.08 -5.92
C LEU A 1 18.40 -21.57 -6.07
N LEU A 2 19.08 -22.35 -6.89
CA LEU A 2 18.73 -23.77 -7.15
C LEU A 2 18.72 -24.62 -5.87
N ASN A 3 19.60 -24.36 -4.94
CA ASN A 3 19.69 -25.07 -3.66
C ASN A 3 18.76 -24.50 -2.58
N LYS A 4 17.94 -23.50 -2.90
CA LYS A 4 17.04 -22.80 -1.95
C LYS A 4 17.78 -22.34 -0.67
N ASP A 5 19.00 -21.85 -0.80
CA ASP A 5 19.76 -21.31 0.32
C ASP A 5 19.02 -20.08 0.87
N ARG A 6 18.57 -20.18 2.12
CA ARG A 6 17.74 -19.15 2.77
C ARG A 6 18.47 -17.83 2.92
N THR A 7 19.80 -17.82 3.00
CA THR A 7 20.57 -16.58 3.08
C THR A 7 20.56 -15.80 1.78
N VAL A 8 20.32 -16.49 0.65
CA VAL A 8 20.25 -15.88 -0.68
C VAL A 8 18.82 -15.56 -1.09
N VAL A 9 17.85 -16.44 -0.73
CA VAL A 9 16.45 -16.29 -1.18
C VAL A 9 15.60 -15.42 -0.25
N ASN A 10 15.97 -15.30 1.03
CA ASN A 10 15.31 -14.43 2.00
C ASN A 10 16.07 -13.12 2.15
N GLU A 11 16.20 -12.40 1.06
CA GLU A 11 16.94 -11.12 0.99
C GLU A 11 16.37 -10.07 1.94
N ASN A 12 15.07 -10.06 2.14
CA ASN A 12 14.42 -9.23 3.15
C ASN A 12 13.06 -9.84 3.59
N ALA A 13 12.52 -9.33 4.70
CA ALA A 13 11.35 -9.89 5.36
C ALA A 13 10.03 -9.79 4.56
N ASN A 14 9.97 -8.95 3.55
CA ASN A 14 8.78 -8.75 2.72
C ASN A 14 8.82 -9.48 1.37
N LYS A 15 9.84 -10.31 1.12
CA LYS A 15 9.91 -11.19 -0.05
C LYS A 15 9.60 -12.63 0.34
N ASP A 16 8.79 -13.29 -0.47
CA ASP A 16 8.54 -14.72 -0.39
C ASP A 16 9.36 -15.45 -1.46
N SER A 17 10.28 -16.30 -1.04
CA SER A 17 11.19 -17.02 -1.92
C SER A 17 10.50 -18.06 -2.83
N ASP A 18 9.31 -18.50 -2.48
CA ASP A 18 8.56 -19.45 -3.28
C ASP A 18 7.72 -18.80 -4.39
N VAL A 19 7.59 -17.46 -4.37
CA VAL A 19 6.92 -16.71 -5.43
C VAL A 19 7.80 -16.68 -6.69
N PHE A 20 7.26 -17.07 -7.81
CA PHE A 20 7.98 -17.11 -9.10
C PHE A 20 8.61 -15.77 -9.47
N ASN A 21 7.91 -14.66 -9.22
CA ASN A 21 8.42 -13.32 -9.48
C ASN A 21 9.67 -13.00 -8.66
N THR A 22 9.72 -13.41 -7.40
CA THR A 22 10.91 -13.26 -6.54
C THR A 22 12.11 -13.99 -7.13
N GLN A 23 11.94 -15.25 -7.55
CA GLN A 23 13.01 -16.02 -8.15
C GLN A 23 13.53 -15.39 -9.45
N ARG A 24 12.62 -14.89 -10.27
CA ARG A 24 12.97 -14.19 -11.52
C ARG A 24 13.69 -12.86 -11.25
N ASP A 25 13.24 -12.10 -10.28
CA ASP A 25 13.82 -10.83 -9.84
C ASP A 25 15.26 -11.02 -9.34
N LEU A 26 15.47 -11.98 -8.44
CA LEU A 26 16.80 -12.32 -7.93
C LEU A 26 17.75 -12.74 -9.05
N THR A 27 17.27 -13.50 -10.03
CA THR A 27 18.08 -13.90 -11.19
C THR A 27 18.44 -12.69 -12.05
N ALA A 28 17.47 -11.81 -12.32
CA ALA A 28 17.70 -10.58 -13.07
C ALA A 28 18.66 -9.65 -12.32
N GLY A 29 18.54 -9.55 -10.99
CA GLY A 29 19.39 -8.73 -10.14
C GLY A 29 20.87 -9.13 -10.20
N ILE A 30 21.17 -10.44 -10.23
CA ILE A 30 22.56 -10.92 -10.40
C ILE A 30 23.18 -10.43 -11.71
N VAL A 31 22.41 -10.54 -12.81
CA VAL A 31 22.85 -10.06 -14.13
C VAL A 31 22.95 -8.53 -14.11
N GLY A 32 21.93 -7.85 -13.56
CA GLY A 32 21.87 -6.41 -13.46
C GLY A 32 23.06 -5.82 -12.72
N LYS A 33 23.42 -6.38 -11.57
CA LYS A 33 24.59 -5.96 -10.79
C LYS A 33 25.89 -6.14 -11.56
N SER A 34 26.06 -7.28 -12.25
CA SER A 34 27.26 -7.54 -13.05
C SER A 34 27.44 -6.53 -14.18
N ILE A 35 26.36 -6.16 -14.86
CA ILE A 35 26.41 -5.16 -15.93
C ILE A 35 26.58 -3.76 -15.34
N GLY A 36 25.86 -3.44 -14.26
CA GLY A 36 25.96 -2.17 -13.55
C GLY A 36 27.38 -1.83 -13.14
N LEU A 37 28.12 -2.79 -12.57
CA LEU A 37 29.52 -2.60 -12.25
C LEU A 37 30.40 -2.26 -13.46
N LYS A 38 30.07 -2.80 -14.63
CA LYS A 38 30.82 -2.50 -15.88
C LYS A 38 30.46 -1.16 -16.50
N MET A 39 29.26 -0.64 -16.19
CA MET A 39 28.77 0.65 -16.70
C MET A 39 29.20 1.83 -15.83
N LEU A 40 29.50 1.59 -14.55
CA LEU A 40 30.03 2.62 -13.67
C LEU A 40 31.44 3.04 -14.10
N PRO A 41 31.84 4.31 -13.84
CA PRO A 41 33.23 4.71 -13.97
C PRO A 41 34.13 3.77 -13.13
N PRO A 42 35.29 3.34 -13.65
CA PRO A 42 36.12 2.31 -12.99
C PRO A 42 36.47 2.62 -11.52
N HIS A 43 36.71 3.89 -11.19
CA HIS A 43 37.03 4.30 -9.83
C HIS A 43 35.82 4.18 -8.90
N VAL A 44 34.60 4.44 -9.39
CA VAL A 44 33.35 4.28 -8.61
C VAL A 44 33.05 2.81 -8.38
N ALA A 45 33.15 1.98 -9.43
CA ALA A 45 32.95 0.54 -9.32
C ALA A 45 33.95 -0.09 -8.32
N ASN A 46 35.23 0.31 -8.38
CA ASN A 46 36.28 -0.16 -7.49
C ASN A 46 36.01 0.28 -6.03
N ALA A 47 35.61 1.54 -5.79
CA ALA A 47 35.26 2.03 -4.47
C ALA A 47 34.06 1.28 -3.88
N HIS A 48 33.02 1.01 -4.69
CA HIS A 48 31.88 0.19 -4.29
C HIS A 48 32.30 -1.25 -3.92
N GLN A 49 33.11 -1.90 -4.76
CA GLN A 49 33.59 -3.27 -4.52
C GLN A 49 34.48 -3.39 -3.30
N LYS A 50 35.26 -2.36 -2.97
CA LYS A 50 36.08 -2.29 -1.75
C LYS A 50 35.29 -1.97 -0.49
N GLY A 51 34.04 -1.47 -0.63
CA GLY A 51 33.23 -1.02 0.49
C GLY A 51 33.55 0.42 0.95
N ASP A 52 34.31 1.19 0.19
CA ASP A 52 34.59 2.60 0.48
C ASP A 52 33.32 3.46 0.33
N ILE A 53 32.46 3.06 -0.61
CA ILE A 53 31.13 3.63 -0.85
C ILE A 53 30.11 2.52 -1.07
N HIS A 54 28.83 2.81 -0.90
CA HIS A 54 27.74 1.94 -1.31
C HIS A 54 26.93 2.60 -2.42
N TYR A 55 26.99 2.02 -3.65
CA TYR A 55 26.08 2.38 -4.73
C TYR A 55 24.79 1.58 -4.55
N HIS A 56 23.74 2.25 -4.10
CA HIS A 56 22.48 1.62 -3.72
C HIS A 56 21.70 1.11 -4.93
N ASP A 57 21.02 -0.03 -4.78
CA ASP A 57 20.18 -0.66 -5.81
C ASP A 57 20.88 -0.87 -7.18
N LEU A 58 22.16 -1.23 -7.16
CA LEU A 58 22.95 -1.45 -8.37
C LEU A 58 22.41 -2.59 -9.25
N ASP A 59 21.67 -3.51 -8.68
CA ASP A 59 20.98 -4.62 -9.34
C ASP A 59 19.78 -4.16 -10.19
N TYR A 60 19.19 -3.00 -9.88
CA TYR A 60 18.14 -2.37 -10.69
C TYR A 60 18.68 -1.30 -11.64
N SER A 61 19.67 -0.55 -11.19
CA SER A 61 20.38 0.43 -11.98
C SER A 61 21.46 -0.27 -12.85
N PRO A 62 21.83 0.19 -14.01
CA PRO A 62 21.50 1.47 -14.64
C PRO A 62 20.44 1.39 -15.74
N TYR A 63 19.72 0.29 -15.88
CA TYR A 63 18.80 0.09 -17.00
C TYR A 63 17.61 1.03 -16.99
N THR A 64 17.06 1.27 -15.80
CA THR A 64 15.84 2.05 -15.63
C THR A 64 16.04 3.00 -14.46
N PRO A 65 16.11 4.31 -14.71
CA PRO A 65 16.10 5.28 -13.63
C PRO A 65 14.75 5.20 -12.92
N MET A 66 14.75 4.68 -11.71
CA MET A 66 13.59 4.63 -10.82
C MET A 66 13.85 5.52 -9.61
N THR A 67 12.78 6.06 -9.06
CA THR A 67 12.87 6.73 -7.77
C THR A 67 12.91 5.69 -6.65
N ASN A 68 13.63 5.97 -5.56
CA ASN A 68 13.71 5.05 -4.42
C ASN A 68 12.35 4.92 -3.73
N CYS A 69 11.76 6.05 -3.36
CA CYS A 69 10.45 6.10 -2.69
C CYS A 69 9.58 7.18 -3.30
N CYS A 70 8.28 7.06 -3.11
CA CYS A 70 7.35 8.10 -3.53
C CYS A 70 6.24 8.33 -2.50
N LEU A 71 5.81 9.58 -2.37
CA LEU A 71 4.58 9.97 -1.68
C LEU A 71 3.47 10.04 -2.72
N ILE A 72 2.41 9.25 -2.54
CA ILE A 72 1.30 9.16 -3.51
C ILE A 72 0.24 10.21 -3.17
N ASP A 73 -0.15 10.99 -4.17
CA ASP A 73 -1.28 11.92 -4.06
C ASP A 73 -2.62 11.20 -4.24
N PHE A 74 -3.05 10.45 -3.22
CA PHE A 74 -4.33 9.77 -3.25
C PHE A 74 -5.51 10.74 -3.31
N ASP A 75 -5.42 11.91 -2.68
CA ASP A 75 -6.51 12.89 -2.70
C ASP A 75 -6.80 13.36 -4.12
N GLY A 76 -5.76 13.79 -4.84
CA GLY A 76 -5.88 14.20 -6.24
C GLY A 76 -6.34 13.06 -7.15
N MET A 77 -5.76 11.86 -7.00
CA MET A 77 -6.10 10.71 -7.84
C MET A 77 -7.56 10.27 -7.65
N LEU A 78 -8.01 10.11 -6.41
CA LEU A 78 -9.38 9.67 -6.14
C LEU A 78 -10.43 10.72 -6.54
N LYS A 79 -10.15 12.01 -6.38
CA LYS A 79 -11.07 13.08 -6.77
C LYS A 79 -11.25 13.20 -8.28
N ASN A 80 -10.14 13.15 -9.01
CA ASN A 80 -10.12 13.45 -10.44
C ASN A 80 -10.22 12.19 -11.31
N GLY A 81 -10.11 11.01 -10.73
CA GLY A 81 -9.87 9.78 -11.47
C GLY A 81 -8.40 9.68 -11.91
N PHE A 82 -8.01 8.54 -12.40
CA PHE A 82 -6.65 8.25 -12.84
C PHE A 82 -6.62 7.13 -13.87
N LYS A 83 -5.45 6.95 -14.50
CA LYS A 83 -5.23 5.87 -15.45
C LYS A 83 -4.26 4.84 -14.87
N ILE A 84 -4.65 3.57 -14.89
CA ILE A 84 -3.77 2.43 -14.61
C ILE A 84 -3.78 1.49 -15.82
N GLY A 85 -2.60 1.22 -16.39
CA GLY A 85 -2.50 0.42 -17.60
C GLY A 85 -3.37 1.00 -18.72
N ASN A 86 -4.35 0.23 -19.21
CA ASN A 86 -5.27 0.63 -20.27
C ASN A 86 -6.64 1.09 -19.76
N ALA A 87 -6.84 1.12 -18.44
CA ALA A 87 -8.12 1.49 -17.82
C ALA A 87 -8.10 2.92 -17.28
N GLU A 88 -9.17 3.64 -17.56
CA GLU A 88 -9.50 4.89 -16.87
C GLU A 88 -10.39 4.55 -15.67
N VAL A 89 -9.99 5.04 -14.50
CA VAL A 89 -10.66 4.77 -13.21
C VAL A 89 -11.32 6.05 -12.74
N GLU A 90 -12.63 5.98 -12.55
CA GLU A 90 -13.44 7.11 -12.09
C GLU A 90 -13.31 7.31 -10.57
N SER A 91 -13.69 8.51 -10.11
CA SER A 91 -13.79 8.83 -8.68
C SER A 91 -14.72 7.84 -7.96
N PRO A 92 -14.30 7.25 -6.83
CA PRO A 92 -15.09 6.25 -6.12
C PRO A 92 -16.37 6.86 -5.51
N LYS A 93 -17.38 6.02 -5.34
CA LYS A 93 -18.69 6.40 -4.78
C LYS A 93 -18.93 5.83 -3.37
N SER A 94 -17.94 5.15 -2.79
CA SER A 94 -17.99 4.59 -1.45
C SER A 94 -16.58 4.45 -0.87
N ILE A 95 -16.49 4.31 0.45
CA ILE A 95 -15.21 4.07 1.11
C ILE A 95 -14.61 2.72 0.69
N GLN A 96 -15.43 1.70 0.47
CA GLN A 96 -14.97 0.38 0.00
C GLN A 96 -14.31 0.46 -1.38
N THR A 97 -14.94 1.19 -2.32
CA THR A 97 -14.33 1.41 -3.63
C THR A 97 -13.06 2.25 -3.54
N ALA A 98 -13.05 3.27 -2.67
CA ALA A 98 -11.88 4.11 -2.47
C ALA A 98 -10.68 3.30 -1.95
N THR A 99 -10.88 2.45 -0.94
CA THR A 99 -9.80 1.59 -0.42
C THR A 99 -9.33 0.55 -1.42
N ALA A 100 -10.22 -0.04 -2.22
CA ALA A 100 -9.86 -0.96 -3.30
C ALA A 100 -9.02 -0.27 -4.39
N GLN A 101 -9.34 0.96 -4.75
CA GLN A 101 -8.53 1.75 -5.68
C GLN A 101 -7.16 2.10 -5.08
N ILE A 102 -7.10 2.46 -3.80
CA ILE A 102 -5.84 2.73 -3.09
C ILE A 102 -4.91 1.51 -3.11
N SER A 103 -5.44 0.31 -2.84
CA SER A 103 -4.61 -0.90 -2.86
C SER A 103 -4.06 -1.21 -4.26
N GLN A 104 -4.85 -0.99 -5.31
CA GLN A 104 -4.39 -1.14 -6.70
C GLN A 104 -3.31 -0.12 -7.06
N ILE A 105 -3.47 1.14 -6.64
CA ILE A 105 -2.46 2.19 -6.85
C ILE A 105 -1.17 1.81 -6.13
N ILE A 106 -1.26 1.40 -4.85
CA ILE A 106 -0.09 0.97 -4.06
C ILE A 106 0.65 -0.17 -4.75
N ALA A 107 -0.05 -1.22 -5.18
CA ALA A 107 0.57 -2.36 -5.85
C ALA A 107 1.28 -1.96 -7.14
N ASN A 108 0.67 -1.06 -7.92
CA ASN A 108 1.24 -0.58 -9.18
C ASN A 108 2.45 0.33 -8.95
N VAL A 109 2.33 1.30 -8.05
CA VAL A 109 3.43 2.23 -7.72
C VAL A 109 4.59 1.48 -7.07
N ALA A 110 4.33 0.61 -6.09
CA ALA A 110 5.37 -0.17 -5.43
C ALA A 110 6.13 -1.10 -6.38
N SER A 111 5.50 -1.52 -7.50
CA SER A 111 6.17 -2.28 -8.56
C SER A 111 7.19 -1.45 -9.36
N SER A 112 7.18 -0.13 -9.21
CA SER A 112 8.03 0.82 -9.92
C SER A 112 8.95 1.62 -8.99
N GLN A 113 9.12 1.17 -7.75
CA GLN A 113 9.99 1.79 -6.75
C GLN A 113 11.03 0.80 -6.26
N TYR A 114 12.25 1.25 -5.95
CA TYR A 114 13.26 0.43 -5.27
C TYR A 114 12.92 0.19 -3.80
N GLY A 115 12.51 1.24 -3.10
CA GLY A 115 12.12 1.22 -1.70
C GLY A 115 10.62 1.04 -1.55
N GLY A 116 9.90 2.11 -1.23
CA GLY A 116 8.50 2.01 -0.92
C GLY A 116 7.67 3.22 -1.35
N CYS A 117 6.40 3.17 -0.97
CA CYS A 117 5.46 4.26 -1.20
C CYS A 117 4.74 4.64 0.09
N SER A 118 4.31 5.87 0.17
CA SER A 118 3.63 6.41 1.35
C SER A 118 2.34 7.11 0.95
N ALA A 119 1.35 7.00 1.81
CA ALA A 119 0.15 7.84 1.81
C ALA A 119 0.23 8.81 3.00
N ASP A 120 -0.08 10.06 2.78
CA ASP A 120 -0.25 11.04 3.86
C ASP A 120 -1.73 11.27 4.13
N ARG A 121 -2.07 11.54 5.41
CA ARG A 121 -3.41 11.93 5.86
C ARG A 121 -4.55 11.05 5.31
N ILE A 122 -4.38 9.73 5.38
CA ILE A 122 -5.32 8.76 4.78
C ILE A 122 -6.73 8.87 5.38
N ASP A 123 -6.85 9.29 6.63
CA ASP A 123 -8.12 9.56 7.31
C ASP A 123 -8.88 10.71 6.64
N GLU A 124 -8.19 11.83 6.32
CA GLU A 124 -8.77 12.97 5.62
C GLU A 124 -9.13 12.62 4.16
N VAL A 125 -8.25 11.86 3.48
CA VAL A 125 -8.47 11.40 2.10
C VAL A 125 -9.71 10.52 1.97
N LEU A 126 -9.94 9.62 2.93
CA LEU A 126 -11.06 8.67 2.90
C LEU A 126 -12.37 9.21 3.48
N ALA A 127 -12.33 10.25 4.32
CA ALA A 127 -13.51 10.80 4.98
C ALA A 127 -14.64 11.24 4.03
N PRO A 128 -14.37 11.88 2.87
CA PRO A 128 -15.42 12.20 1.91
C PRO A 128 -16.20 10.98 1.42
N TYR A 129 -15.52 9.86 1.20
CA TYR A 129 -16.14 8.62 0.72
C TYR A 129 -16.91 7.90 1.83
N ALA A 130 -16.45 7.96 3.07
CA ALA A 130 -17.22 7.53 4.24
C ALA A 130 -18.51 8.35 4.42
N LYS A 131 -18.45 9.66 4.14
CA LYS A 131 -19.62 10.53 4.14
C LYS A 131 -20.63 10.14 3.06
N LEU A 132 -20.19 9.71 1.88
CA LEU A 132 -21.10 9.18 0.85
C LEU A 132 -21.84 7.92 1.33
N ASN A 133 -21.15 7.00 2.00
CA ASN A 133 -21.80 5.83 2.62
C ASN A 133 -22.85 6.27 3.64
N TYR A 134 -22.52 7.22 4.51
CA TYR A 134 -23.46 7.74 5.49
C TYR A 134 -24.71 8.34 4.86
N GLN A 135 -24.54 9.15 3.81
CA GLN A 135 -25.68 9.73 3.08
C GLN A 135 -26.56 8.67 2.43
N LYS A 136 -25.95 7.61 1.88
CA LYS A 136 -26.68 6.46 1.33
C LYS A 136 -27.48 5.76 2.42
N HIS A 137 -26.85 5.43 3.56
CA HIS A 137 -27.53 4.76 4.67
C HIS A 137 -28.62 5.61 5.29
N LEU A 138 -28.45 6.93 5.33
CA LEU A 138 -29.51 7.83 5.80
C LEU A 138 -30.73 7.79 4.89
N LYS A 139 -30.51 7.83 3.57
CA LYS A 139 -31.59 7.69 2.58
C LYS A 139 -32.26 6.31 2.64
N ASP A 140 -31.51 5.24 2.84
CA ASP A 140 -32.08 3.90 3.04
C ASP A 140 -32.90 3.84 4.34
N ALA A 141 -32.45 4.51 5.41
CA ALA A 141 -33.15 4.57 6.68
C ALA A 141 -34.51 5.28 6.60
N GLU A 142 -34.67 6.28 5.73
CA GLU A 142 -35.97 6.97 5.52
C GLU A 142 -37.08 6.00 5.14
N GLN A 143 -36.76 4.88 4.50
CA GLN A 143 -37.74 3.88 4.04
C GLN A 143 -38.04 2.80 5.08
N TRP A 144 -37.13 2.51 6.01
CA TRP A 144 -37.20 1.30 6.82
C TRP A 144 -37.06 1.53 8.32
N VAL A 145 -36.70 2.75 8.75
CA VAL A 145 -36.36 3.06 10.14
C VAL A 145 -37.20 4.23 10.66
N LEU A 146 -37.64 4.14 11.90
CA LEU A 146 -38.37 5.24 12.55
C LEU A 146 -37.54 6.54 12.51
N PRO A 147 -38.19 7.72 12.33
CA PRO A 147 -37.49 8.98 12.14
C PRO A 147 -36.46 9.32 13.21
N ASP A 148 -36.75 9.02 14.48
CA ASP A 148 -35.89 9.27 15.64
C ASP A 148 -34.68 8.33 15.72
N LYS A 149 -34.62 7.28 14.89
CA LYS A 149 -33.56 6.28 14.82
C LYS A 149 -32.72 6.30 13.55
N GLN A 150 -33.10 7.11 12.57
CA GLN A 150 -32.47 7.11 11.24
C GLN A 150 -30.98 7.48 11.29
N GLU A 151 -30.62 8.52 12.03
CA GLU A 151 -29.22 8.95 12.16
C GLU A 151 -28.36 7.90 12.90
N GLU A 152 -28.90 7.31 13.96
CA GLU A 152 -28.22 6.26 14.73
C GLU A 152 -27.94 5.04 13.82
N TYR A 153 -28.95 4.61 13.08
CA TYR A 153 -28.83 3.52 12.12
C TYR A 153 -27.78 3.83 11.04
N ALA A 154 -27.89 4.98 10.37
CA ALA A 154 -26.97 5.37 9.32
C ALA A 154 -25.51 5.44 9.82
N TRP A 155 -25.32 5.98 11.02
CA TRP A 155 -24.00 6.05 11.63
C TRP A 155 -23.46 4.68 12.01
N ALA A 156 -24.27 3.79 12.57
CA ALA A 156 -23.87 2.43 12.89
C ALA A 156 -23.43 1.65 11.63
N LYS A 157 -24.17 1.76 10.55
CA LYS A 157 -23.82 1.16 9.24
C LYS A 157 -22.54 1.75 8.67
N THR A 158 -22.38 3.06 8.74
CA THR A 158 -21.18 3.74 8.25
C THR A 158 -19.93 3.32 9.03
N LYS A 159 -20.01 3.20 10.35
CA LYS A 159 -18.89 2.68 11.16
C LYS A 159 -18.48 1.28 10.73
N LYS A 160 -19.45 0.42 10.44
CA LYS A 160 -19.18 -0.92 9.93
C LYS A 160 -18.49 -0.86 8.57
N ASP A 161 -18.99 -0.04 7.65
CA ASP A 161 -18.41 0.13 6.31
C ASP A 161 -16.96 0.64 6.40
N ILE A 162 -16.69 1.61 7.28
CA ILE A 162 -15.33 2.13 7.52
C ILE A 162 -14.42 1.01 8.03
N TYR A 163 -14.88 0.26 9.03
CA TYR A 163 -14.10 -0.84 9.60
C TYR A 163 -13.79 -1.91 8.54
N ASP A 164 -14.80 -2.36 7.80
CA ASP A 164 -14.66 -3.39 6.77
C ASP A 164 -13.72 -2.92 5.64
N ALA A 165 -13.83 -1.66 5.22
CA ALA A 165 -12.98 -1.08 4.17
C ALA A 165 -11.51 -0.98 4.62
N MET A 166 -11.25 -0.53 5.83
CA MET A 166 -9.89 -0.46 6.37
C MET A 166 -9.30 -1.85 6.62
N GLN A 167 -10.11 -2.81 7.07
CA GLN A 167 -9.68 -4.20 7.21
C GLN A 167 -9.31 -4.80 5.85
N SER A 168 -10.12 -4.57 4.82
CA SER A 168 -9.83 -5.02 3.45
C SER A 168 -8.52 -4.43 2.95
N LEU A 169 -8.31 -3.12 3.12
CA LEU A 169 -7.08 -2.45 2.72
C LEU A 169 -5.84 -3.06 3.39
N GLU A 170 -5.91 -3.34 4.70
CA GLU A 170 -4.78 -3.95 5.42
C GLU A 170 -4.51 -5.38 4.94
N TYR A 171 -5.56 -6.19 4.68
CA TYR A 171 -5.42 -7.53 4.09
C TYR A 171 -4.81 -7.46 2.69
N GLU A 172 -5.32 -6.58 1.83
CA GLU A 172 -4.84 -6.44 0.46
C GLU A 172 -3.36 -6.05 0.41
N ILE A 173 -2.92 -5.08 1.22
CA ILE A 173 -1.50 -4.69 1.29
C ILE A 173 -0.60 -5.88 1.71
N ASN A 174 -1.09 -6.75 2.60
CA ASN A 174 -0.29 -7.88 3.10
C ASN A 174 -0.39 -9.15 2.24
N THR A 175 -1.33 -9.22 1.31
CA THR A 175 -1.53 -10.38 0.43
C THR A 175 -1.18 -10.12 -1.03
N LEU A 176 -1.02 -8.86 -1.42
CA LEU A 176 -0.56 -8.48 -2.74
C LEU A 176 0.95 -8.64 -2.86
N PHE A 177 1.38 -9.07 -4.05
CA PHE A 177 2.79 -9.07 -4.42
C PHE A 177 3.01 -8.09 -5.57
N THR A 178 4.06 -7.28 -5.43
CA THR A 178 4.54 -6.42 -6.53
C THR A 178 5.12 -7.27 -7.65
N SER A 179 5.40 -6.64 -8.80
CA SER A 179 6.10 -7.31 -9.90
C SER A 179 7.46 -7.90 -9.50
N ASN A 180 8.06 -7.40 -8.41
CA ASN A 180 9.34 -7.86 -7.86
C ASN A 180 9.17 -9.01 -6.86
N GLY A 181 7.95 -9.53 -6.67
CA GLY A 181 7.66 -10.66 -5.79
C GLY A 181 7.70 -10.32 -4.29
N GLN A 182 7.56 -9.07 -3.93
CA GLN A 182 7.54 -8.61 -2.53
C GLN A 182 6.21 -7.99 -2.14
N THR A 183 5.86 -8.07 -0.87
CA THR A 183 4.76 -7.29 -0.30
C THR A 183 5.09 -5.79 -0.41
N PRO A 184 4.14 -4.93 -0.83
CA PRO A 184 4.40 -3.50 -0.98
C PRO A 184 4.94 -2.88 0.32
N PHE A 185 6.11 -2.25 0.24
CA PHE A 185 6.69 -1.52 1.36
C PHE A 185 5.97 -0.17 1.48
N THR A 186 4.97 -0.11 2.36
CA THR A 186 4.02 1.00 2.42
C THR A 186 3.97 1.63 3.80
N SER A 187 3.84 2.96 3.86
CA SER A 187 3.54 3.72 5.07
C SER A 187 2.23 4.49 4.91
N LEU A 188 1.41 4.52 5.96
CA LEU A 188 0.19 5.31 6.04
C LEU A 188 0.29 6.35 7.15
N GLY A 189 0.27 7.63 6.79
CA GLY A 189 0.13 8.75 7.71
C GLY A 189 -1.34 9.04 8.02
N PHE A 190 -1.68 9.29 9.28
CA PHE A 190 -3.03 9.61 9.75
C PHE A 190 -3.00 10.30 11.11
N GLY A 191 -4.13 10.84 11.58
CA GLY A 191 -4.26 11.36 12.95
C GLY A 191 -4.52 12.85 13.06
N LEU A 192 -4.28 13.63 12.00
CA LEU A 192 -4.52 15.08 11.99
C LEU A 192 -6.00 15.44 11.82
N GLY A 193 -6.78 14.57 11.19
CA GLY A 193 -8.20 14.79 10.95
C GLY A 193 -9.02 14.87 12.25
N THR A 194 -10.00 15.78 12.30
CA THR A 194 -10.77 16.10 13.51
C THR A 194 -12.27 15.83 13.38
N ASN A 195 -12.82 15.72 12.18
CA ASN A 195 -14.23 15.43 12.01
C ASN A 195 -14.59 13.99 12.36
N ARG A 196 -15.88 13.69 12.49
CA ARG A 196 -16.35 12.39 12.97
C ARG A 196 -15.96 11.22 12.06
N PHE A 197 -15.89 11.45 10.74
CA PHE A 197 -15.51 10.40 9.78
C PHE A 197 -14.02 10.11 9.85
N GLU A 198 -13.18 11.15 9.90
CA GLU A 198 -11.74 11.04 10.09
C GLU A 198 -11.41 10.30 11.38
N ARG A 199 -12.04 10.70 12.50
CA ARG A 199 -11.85 10.03 13.80
C ARG A 199 -12.27 8.56 13.78
N GLU A 200 -13.34 8.21 13.06
CA GLU A 200 -13.76 6.83 12.95
C GLU A 200 -12.80 5.99 12.08
N ILE A 201 -12.25 6.57 11.01
CA ILE A 201 -11.20 5.93 10.19
C ILE A 201 -9.94 5.69 11.03
N GLN A 202 -9.48 6.69 11.81
CA GLN A 202 -8.34 6.58 12.72
C GLN A 202 -8.53 5.41 13.70
N LYS A 203 -9.72 5.34 14.32
CA LYS A 203 -10.08 4.23 15.23
C LYS A 203 -10.08 2.88 14.54
N ALA A 204 -10.61 2.81 13.31
CA ALA A 204 -10.65 1.58 12.55
C ALA A 204 -9.22 1.07 12.25
N ILE A 205 -8.32 1.95 11.78
CA ILE A 205 -6.90 1.63 11.53
C ILE A 205 -6.25 1.01 12.77
N LEU A 206 -6.39 1.69 13.92
CA LEU A 206 -5.77 1.22 15.16
C LEU A 206 -6.38 -0.09 15.67
N ASN A 207 -7.71 -0.21 15.64
CA ASN A 207 -8.39 -1.42 16.11
C ASN A 207 -8.06 -2.64 15.26
N ILE A 208 -7.94 -2.48 13.94
CA ILE A 208 -7.57 -3.56 13.02
C ILE A 208 -6.13 -3.99 13.31
N ARG A 209 -5.21 -3.04 13.49
CA ARG A 209 -3.83 -3.33 13.85
C ARG A 209 -3.71 -4.07 15.19
N ILE A 210 -4.48 -3.67 16.20
CA ILE A 210 -4.52 -4.34 17.51
C ILE A 210 -5.10 -5.75 17.38
N LYS A 211 -6.16 -5.92 16.60
CA LYS A 211 -6.78 -7.22 16.36
C LYS A 211 -5.85 -8.19 15.63
N GLY A 212 -5.04 -7.68 14.72
CA GLY A 212 -4.19 -8.49 13.85
C GLY A 212 -4.95 -9.19 12.71
N LEU A 213 -4.20 -9.84 11.82
CA LEU A 213 -4.70 -10.52 10.63
C LEU A 213 -4.96 -12.00 10.88
N GLY A 214 -6.05 -12.49 10.28
CA GLY A 214 -6.42 -13.90 10.29
C GLY A 214 -6.86 -14.46 11.64
N SER A 215 -7.07 -15.77 11.71
CA SER A 215 -7.49 -16.46 12.94
C SER A 215 -6.41 -16.49 14.03
N GLU A 216 -5.16 -16.33 13.63
CA GLU A 216 -4.01 -16.32 14.55
C GLU A 216 -3.69 -14.90 15.09
N HIS A 217 -4.45 -13.88 14.70
CA HIS A 217 -4.26 -12.50 15.12
C HIS A 217 -2.83 -11.98 14.91
N ARG A 218 -2.20 -12.33 13.81
CA ARG A 218 -0.83 -11.88 13.51
C ARG A 218 -0.81 -10.39 13.21
N THR A 219 0.13 -9.69 13.85
CA THR A 219 0.34 -8.27 13.55
C THR A 219 0.81 -8.10 12.11
N ALA A 220 0.12 -7.23 11.35
CA ALA A 220 0.51 -6.90 9.99
C ALA A 220 1.87 -6.20 9.95
N ILE A 221 2.73 -6.61 9.03
CA ILE A 221 4.04 -5.96 8.81
C ILE A 221 3.82 -4.60 8.14
N PHE A 222 2.97 -4.56 7.14
CA PHE A 222 2.60 -3.36 6.39
C PHE A 222 1.09 -3.12 6.45
N PRO A 223 0.66 -1.87 6.24
CA PRO A 223 1.46 -0.65 6.14
C PRO A 223 2.13 -0.27 7.47
N LYS A 224 3.27 0.41 7.43
CA LYS A 224 3.79 1.12 8.60
C LYS A 224 2.82 2.23 8.95
N LEU A 225 2.46 2.37 10.22
CA LEU A 225 1.54 3.40 10.70
C LEU A 225 2.31 4.59 11.26
N ILE A 226 1.99 5.79 10.78
CA ILE A 226 2.60 7.06 11.22
C ILE A 226 1.46 7.95 11.74
N PHE A 227 1.47 8.21 13.06
CA PHE A 227 0.47 9.03 13.74
C PHE A 227 1.05 10.37 14.17
#